data_066bfc512966eb8b0a8e71df16f8e95d
#
_entry.id   066bfc512966eb8b0a8e71df16f8e95d
#
_cell.length_a   1.000
_cell.length_b   1.000
_cell.length_c   1.000
_cell.angle_alpha   90.00
_cell.angle_beta   90.00
_cell.angle_gamma   90.00
#
_symmetry.space_group_name_H-M   'P 1'
#
loop_
_entity.id
_entity.type
_entity.pdbx_description
1 polymer ?
#
loop_
_entity_poly.entity_id
_entity_poly.type
_entity_poly.pdbx_seq_one_letter_code
_entity_poly.pdbx_strand_id
1 'polypeptide(L)'
;MILKANCKINLGLDILRRRADGFHDLETVMFPVAGLYDEVEVVRTAAPGAEFRAEGLAVDCAPGENICLKAFRLMQRHYGVDGVAIRLGKRVPFGA
;
A
#
# COMPACT_ATOMS: atom_id res chain seq x y z
N MET A 1 9.87 8.47 10.31
CA MET A 1 8.65 7.80 10.82
C MET A 1 8.54 6.42 10.20
N ILE A 2 8.40 5.42 11.03
CA ILE A 2 8.23 4.04 10.59
C ILE A 2 6.86 3.56 11.04
N LEU A 3 6.08 3.01 10.10
CA LEU A 3 4.77 2.45 10.35
C LEU A 3 4.75 0.97 9.95
N LYS A 4 4.04 0.18 10.74
CA LYS A 4 3.79 -1.23 10.45
C LYS A 4 2.40 -1.36 9.85
N ALA A 5 2.34 -1.73 8.57
CA ALA A 5 1.09 -1.97 7.86
C ALA A 5 0.75 -3.45 7.97
N ASN A 6 -0.13 -3.81 8.88
CA ASN A 6 -0.54 -5.20 9.09
C ASN A 6 -1.33 -5.72 7.90
N CYS A 7 -1.38 -7.04 7.76
CA CYS A 7 -2.25 -7.69 6.79
C CYS A 7 -3.57 -8.12 7.42
N LYS A 8 -4.44 -8.68 6.61
CA LYS A 8 -5.72 -9.23 7.02
C LYS A 8 -5.96 -10.55 6.30
N ILE A 9 -6.84 -11.37 6.85
CA ILE A 9 -7.41 -12.53 6.18
C ILE A 9 -8.93 -12.37 6.12
N ASN A 10 -9.53 -13.01 5.12
CA ASN A 10 -10.98 -13.10 5.02
C ASN A 10 -11.44 -14.42 5.64
N LEU A 11 -12.32 -14.33 6.62
CA LEU A 11 -12.97 -15.51 7.22
C LEU A 11 -14.28 -15.76 6.48
N GLY A 12 -14.19 -16.52 5.39
CA GLY A 12 -15.29 -16.68 4.45
C GLY A 12 -15.41 -15.48 3.51
N LEU A 13 -15.74 -15.74 2.28
CA LEU A 13 -15.94 -14.71 1.26
C LEU A 13 -17.01 -15.18 0.30
N ASP A 14 -18.16 -14.50 0.32
CA ASP A 14 -19.25 -14.76 -0.61
C ASP A 14 -19.32 -13.63 -1.63
N ILE A 15 -19.25 -13.98 -2.89
CA ILE A 15 -19.46 -13.05 -4.00
C ILE A 15 -20.96 -13.07 -4.32
N LEU A 16 -21.64 -11.95 -4.05
CA LEU A 16 -23.07 -11.86 -4.18
C LEU A 16 -23.51 -11.56 -5.61
N ARG A 17 -22.82 -10.64 -6.27
CA ARG A 17 -23.08 -10.29 -7.67
C ARG A 17 -21.93 -9.48 -8.26
N ARG A 18 -21.87 -9.48 -9.60
CA ARG A 18 -21.01 -8.56 -10.35
C ARG A 18 -21.76 -7.23 -10.58
N ARG A 19 -21.08 -6.12 -10.30
CA ARG A 19 -21.62 -4.77 -10.50
C ARG A 19 -21.33 -4.26 -11.91
N ALA A 20 -22.10 -3.28 -12.35
CA ALA A 20 -21.91 -2.64 -13.65
C ALA A 20 -20.57 -1.91 -13.78
N ASP A 21 -19.96 -1.48 -12.67
CA ASP A 21 -18.65 -0.83 -12.62
C ASP A 21 -17.46 -1.80 -12.71
N GLY A 22 -17.72 -3.10 -12.85
CA GLY A 22 -16.70 -4.15 -12.92
C GLY A 22 -16.31 -4.74 -11.57
N PHE A 23 -16.71 -4.13 -10.46
CA PHE A 23 -16.53 -4.68 -9.11
C PHE A 23 -17.66 -5.66 -8.76
N HIS A 24 -17.48 -6.35 -7.64
CA HIS A 24 -18.45 -7.31 -7.14
C HIS A 24 -18.96 -6.90 -5.77
N ASP A 25 -20.24 -7.15 -5.50
CA ASP A 25 -20.77 -7.09 -4.15
C ASP A 25 -20.30 -8.32 -3.38
N LEU A 26 -19.70 -8.11 -2.22
CA LEU A 26 -19.10 -9.15 -1.40
C LEU A 26 -19.72 -9.14 -0.01
N GLU A 27 -19.73 -10.32 0.61
CA GLU A 27 -20.01 -10.50 2.03
C GLU A 27 -18.86 -11.27 2.65
N THR A 28 -18.18 -10.67 3.63
CA THR A 28 -17.00 -11.27 4.24
C THR A 28 -16.77 -10.73 5.64
N VAL A 29 -16.00 -11.48 6.43
CA VAL A 29 -15.46 -11.01 7.70
C VAL A 29 -13.97 -10.87 7.54
N MET A 30 -13.43 -9.68 7.76
CA MET A 30 -12.00 -9.41 7.73
C MET A 30 -11.41 -9.53 9.12
N PHE A 31 -10.32 -10.29 9.23
CA PHE A 31 -9.59 -10.47 10.48
C PHE A 31 -8.19 -9.90 10.34
N PRO A 32 -7.80 -8.87 11.14
CA PRO A 32 -6.47 -8.30 11.04
C PRO A 32 -5.42 -9.26 11.62
N VAL A 33 -4.27 -9.33 10.97
CA VAL A 33 -3.13 -10.13 11.41
C VAL A 33 -1.99 -9.18 11.74
N ALA A 34 -1.69 -9.01 13.03
CA ALA A 34 -0.68 -8.06 13.49
C ALA A 34 0.74 -8.62 13.44
N GLY A 35 0.91 -9.95 13.48
CA GLY A 35 2.22 -10.60 13.49
C GLY A 35 2.94 -10.61 12.14
N LEU A 36 2.24 -10.30 11.05
CA LEU A 36 2.81 -10.17 9.71
C LEU A 36 2.44 -8.81 9.14
N TYR A 37 3.44 -8.02 8.79
CA TYR A 37 3.24 -6.64 8.36
C TYR A 37 4.31 -6.19 7.37
N ASP A 38 3.95 -5.23 6.55
CA ASP A 38 4.92 -4.45 5.78
C ASP A 38 5.40 -3.27 6.62
N GLU A 39 6.63 -2.85 6.40
CA GLU A 39 7.20 -1.68 7.05
C GLU A 39 7.28 -0.54 6.05
N VAL A 40 6.73 0.61 6.41
CA VAL A 40 6.81 1.82 5.58
C VAL A 40 7.53 2.89 6.37
N GLU A 41 8.67 3.33 5.86
CA GLU A 41 9.43 4.43 6.44
C GLU A 41 9.32 5.66 5.54
N VAL A 42 8.99 6.80 6.13
CA VAL A 42 8.92 8.07 5.43
C VAL A 42 9.80 9.08 6.15
N VAL A 43 10.73 9.67 5.42
CA VAL A 43 11.69 10.65 5.94
C VAL A 43 11.64 11.89 5.05
N ARG A 44 11.71 13.07 5.65
CA ARG A 44 11.83 14.32 4.90
C ARG A 44 13.21 14.44 4.26
N THR A 45 13.25 14.97 3.04
CA THR A 45 14.48 15.26 2.32
C THR A 45 14.50 16.72 1.87
N ALA A 46 15.70 17.23 1.59
CA ALA A 46 15.87 18.59 1.05
C ALA A 46 15.53 18.65 -0.44
N ALA A 47 15.63 17.54 -1.16
CA ALA A 47 15.33 17.48 -2.59
C ALA A 47 13.82 17.42 -2.83
N PRO A 48 13.31 18.08 -3.89
CA PRO A 48 11.89 17.96 -4.24
C PRO A 48 11.53 16.57 -4.75
N GLY A 49 10.26 16.22 -4.68
CA GLY A 49 9.77 14.94 -5.15
C GLY A 49 9.89 13.82 -4.13
N ALA A 50 9.78 12.59 -4.60
CA ALA A 50 9.88 11.40 -3.77
C ALA A 50 10.98 10.48 -4.26
N GLU A 51 11.83 10.03 -3.33
CA GLU A 51 12.70 8.88 -3.54
C GLU A 51 11.96 7.66 -3.02
N PHE A 52 12.02 6.55 -3.77
CA PHE A 52 11.36 5.32 -3.39
C PHE A 52 12.30 4.14 -3.48
N ARG A 53 12.34 3.33 -2.42
CA ARG A 53 13.09 2.08 -2.37
C ARG A 53 12.21 0.99 -1.79
N ALA A 54 12.16 -0.14 -2.48
CA ALA A 54 11.48 -1.34 -2.01
C ALA A 54 12.50 -2.43 -1.71
N GLU A 55 12.29 -3.14 -0.62
CA GLU A 55 13.09 -4.30 -0.20
C GLU A 55 12.15 -5.41 0.29
N GLY A 56 12.68 -6.62 0.41
CA GLY A 56 11.88 -7.78 0.78
C GLY A 56 11.22 -8.46 -0.42
N LEU A 57 9.97 -8.86 -0.27
CA LEU A 57 9.25 -9.57 -1.32
C LEU A 57 9.00 -8.68 -2.54
N ALA A 58 9.04 -9.28 -3.72
CA ALA A 58 8.79 -8.57 -4.97
C ALA A 58 7.34 -8.09 -5.07
N VAL A 59 7.15 -6.92 -5.68
CA VAL A 59 5.85 -6.38 -6.04
C VAL A 59 5.78 -6.32 -7.55
N ASP A 60 4.77 -6.98 -8.14
CA ASP A 60 4.60 -7.08 -9.58
C ASP A 60 3.97 -5.80 -10.14
N CYS A 61 4.76 -4.75 -10.18
CA CYS A 61 4.38 -3.48 -10.83
C CYS A 61 5.64 -2.73 -11.27
N ALA A 62 5.48 -1.81 -12.21
CA ALA A 62 6.55 -0.89 -12.57
C ALA A 62 6.90 0.00 -11.36
N PRO A 63 8.17 0.38 -11.16
CA PRO A 63 8.57 1.14 -9.97
C PRO A 63 7.76 2.43 -9.75
N GLY A 64 7.41 3.13 -10.81
CA GLY A 64 6.59 4.35 -10.73
C GLY A 64 5.11 4.11 -10.44
N GLU A 65 4.66 2.86 -10.51
CA GLU A 65 3.26 2.46 -10.28
C GLU A 65 3.01 1.95 -8.86
N ASN A 66 4.03 1.93 -8.01
CA ASN A 66 3.86 1.48 -6.63
C ASN A 66 2.86 2.38 -5.89
N ILE A 67 2.00 1.75 -5.10
CA ILE A 67 0.94 2.45 -4.36
C ILE A 67 1.49 3.51 -3.39
N CYS A 68 2.68 3.32 -2.86
CA CYS A 68 3.34 4.32 -2.01
C CYS A 68 3.60 5.62 -2.77
N LEU A 69 4.04 5.53 -4.02
CA LEU A 69 4.26 6.70 -4.87
C LEU A 69 2.94 7.34 -5.31
N LYS A 70 1.91 6.53 -5.56
CA LYS A 70 0.57 7.05 -5.85
C LYS A 70 0.02 7.84 -4.66
N ALA A 71 0.20 7.34 -3.45
CA ALA A 71 -0.19 8.03 -2.23
C ALA A 71 0.56 9.36 -2.07
N PHE A 72 1.88 9.36 -2.31
CA PHE A 72 2.67 10.59 -2.26
C PHE A 72 2.16 11.63 -3.25
N ARG A 73 1.91 11.25 -4.51
CA ARG A 73 1.40 12.16 -5.54
C ARG A 73 0.04 12.74 -5.17
N LEU A 74 -0.81 11.94 -4.55
CA LEU A 74 -2.12 12.39 -4.08
C LEU A 74 -1.97 13.44 -2.96
N MET A 75 -1.10 13.18 -2.00
CA MET A 75 -0.81 14.10 -0.91
C MET A 75 -0.16 15.40 -1.42
N GLN A 76 0.75 15.29 -2.39
CA GLN A 76 1.39 16.44 -3.02
C GLN A 76 0.36 17.34 -3.71
N ARG A 77 -0.56 16.74 -4.46
CA ARG A 77 -1.59 17.47 -5.19
C ARG A 77 -2.58 18.20 -4.27
N HIS A 78 -2.98 17.55 -3.19
CA HIS A 78 -4.03 18.10 -2.31
C HIS A 78 -3.50 18.94 -1.15
N TYR A 79 -2.28 18.68 -0.70
CA TYR A 79 -1.72 19.33 0.50
C TYR A 79 -0.36 20.00 0.30
N GLY A 80 0.17 19.95 -0.92
CA GLY A 80 1.48 20.55 -1.21
C GLY A 80 2.66 19.88 -0.52
N VAL A 81 2.51 18.63 -0.10
CA VAL A 81 3.61 17.84 0.49
C VAL A 81 4.68 17.60 -0.56
N ASP A 82 5.94 17.79 -0.18
CA ASP A 82 7.08 17.59 -1.08
C ASP A 82 8.32 17.16 -0.29
N GLY A 83 9.32 16.60 -1.01
CA GLY A 83 10.60 16.25 -0.41
C GLY A 83 10.52 15.09 0.58
N VAL A 84 10.27 13.88 0.10
CA VAL A 84 10.24 12.67 0.95
C VAL A 84 11.10 11.55 0.37
N ALA A 85 11.62 10.70 1.25
CA ALA A 85 12.20 9.41 0.92
C ALA A 85 11.33 8.32 1.56
N ILE A 86 10.87 7.39 0.75
CA ILE A 86 9.99 6.30 1.17
C ILE A 86 10.74 4.98 1.02
N ARG A 87 10.77 4.19 2.09
CA ARG A 87 11.27 2.82 2.07
C ARG A 87 10.13 1.87 2.39
N LEU A 88 9.89 0.92 1.51
CA LEU A 88 8.92 -0.15 1.71
C LEU A 88 9.66 -1.45 2.00
N GLY A 89 9.50 -1.98 3.22
CA GLY A 89 9.94 -3.32 3.58
C GLY A 89 8.79 -4.30 3.40
N LYS A 90 8.77 -5.00 2.26
CA LYS A 90 7.66 -5.87 1.87
C LYS A 90 7.80 -7.24 2.51
N ARG A 91 6.85 -7.62 3.35
CA ARG A 91 6.77 -8.95 3.99
C ARG A 91 5.47 -9.68 3.67
N VAL A 92 4.40 -8.95 3.41
CA VAL A 92 3.12 -9.52 3.00
C VAL A 92 3.17 -9.73 1.48
N PRO A 93 2.86 -10.94 0.97
CA PRO A 93 2.91 -11.19 -0.48
C PRO A 93 2.02 -10.22 -1.27
N PHE A 94 2.48 -9.89 -2.47
CA PHE A 94 1.72 -9.05 -3.39
C PHE A 94 0.40 -9.71 -3.76
N GLY A 95 -0.68 -8.94 -3.70
CA GLY A 95 -2.03 -9.45 -4.02
C GLY A 95 -2.71 -10.22 -2.89
N ALA A 96 -2.08 -10.27 -1.74
CA ALA A 96 -2.66 -10.94 -0.58
C ALA A 96 -3.79 -10.14 0.08
#